data_ca04ada61a83b6563ffe122c90b40333
#
_entry.id   ca04ada61a83b6563ffe122c90b40333
#
_cell.length_a   1.000
_cell.length_b   1.000
_cell.length_c   1.000
_cell.angle_alpha   90.00
_cell.angle_beta   90.00
_cell.angle_gamma   90.00
#
_symmetry.space_group_name_H-M   'P 1'
#
loop_
_entity.id
_entity.type
_entity.pdbx_description
1 polymer ?
#
loop_
_entity_poly.entity_id
_entity_poly.type
_entity_poly.pdbx_seq_one_letter_code
_entity_poly.pdbx_strand_id
1 'polypeptide(L)'
;MTEMIKSKDVSFQYLHTSEAFLKEINLTVGKGECILICGESGSGKSTYSRLLNGISPNYIEGELAGEHYTANLKAGEAEIEAYVPVVGSVFQNPKTQHFTVDTMSELAFPLENTGAHPDFIREKIEQNATAFNVEHLLGRNIFEISGGEKQQIAFVAANMLEPAVLILDEVTSNLDQEAISRIREMVLNLKERGQTIIIFEHRLAWTKGLVDRYILLDQGRITKEWPADEFLELSTGELHGLGLRSMDLDKQRKMIQKKLNQPKNKINHTLSAENLSIGYPGYPVLSDLDLSFDAGEVTGLLGPNGTGKSTLANTLTGLQESISGQIYWNNKKITKKELTQKSYMVMQDMNYQLFSDSVENEILLGAKHPQYLDQILKALNLTEFRDRHPMSLSEGQKQRVVIASALLSGKEMIIFDEPTSGLDYEHMERFGKLLNDLKKSKAVIIVITHDEELASKWCDSIVKLNK
;
A
#
# COMPACT_ATOMS: atom_id res chain seq x y z
N MET A 1 -3.85 -34.49 -8.94
CA MET A 1 -2.84 -33.46 -8.64
C MET A 1 -2.59 -33.48 -7.15
N THR A 2 -1.35 -33.24 -6.69
CA THR A 2 -1.07 -33.15 -5.26
C THR A 2 -1.66 -31.85 -4.73
N GLU A 3 -2.54 -31.93 -3.73
CA GLU A 3 -3.15 -30.77 -3.08
C GLU A 3 -2.10 -30.12 -2.17
N MET A 4 -1.86 -28.82 -2.35
CA MET A 4 -0.94 -28.03 -1.52
C MET A 4 -1.69 -27.24 -0.44
N ILE A 5 -2.89 -26.77 -0.76
CA ILE A 5 -3.81 -26.17 0.20
C ILE A 5 -5.13 -26.94 0.14
N LYS A 6 -5.67 -27.24 1.29
CA LYS A 6 -7.00 -27.86 1.41
C LYS A 6 -7.72 -27.26 2.61
N SER A 7 -8.80 -26.56 2.35
CA SER A 7 -9.74 -26.07 3.35
C SER A 7 -11.10 -26.74 3.14
N LYS A 8 -11.67 -27.30 4.19
CA LYS A 8 -13.00 -27.91 4.17
C LYS A 8 -13.81 -27.37 5.35
N ASP A 9 -14.86 -26.60 5.04
CA ASP A 9 -15.79 -25.98 5.99
C ASP A 9 -15.07 -25.15 7.08
N VAL A 10 -13.96 -24.48 6.69
CA VAL A 10 -13.09 -23.78 7.64
C VAL A 10 -13.72 -22.48 8.10
N SER A 11 -13.88 -22.35 9.41
CA SER A 11 -14.28 -21.12 10.08
C SER A 11 -13.25 -20.76 11.14
N PHE A 12 -12.96 -19.45 11.28
CA PHE A 12 -12.02 -18.96 12.28
C PHE A 12 -12.54 -17.70 12.95
N GLN A 13 -12.49 -17.70 14.29
CA GLN A 13 -12.91 -16.58 15.14
C GLN A 13 -11.78 -16.22 16.09
N TYR A 14 -11.36 -14.95 16.12
CA TYR A 14 -10.37 -14.49 17.09
C TYR A 14 -10.96 -14.49 18.50
N LEU A 15 -10.12 -14.74 19.52
CA LEU A 15 -10.52 -14.57 20.91
C LEU A 15 -11.03 -13.14 21.13
N HIS A 16 -12.06 -13.02 21.97
CA HIS A 16 -12.68 -11.72 22.31
C HIS A 16 -13.45 -11.02 21.18
N THR A 17 -13.72 -11.69 20.06
CA THR A 17 -14.63 -11.19 19.02
C THR A 17 -15.97 -11.92 19.09
N SER A 18 -17.06 -11.24 18.69
CA SER A 18 -18.40 -11.81 18.69
C SER A 18 -18.74 -12.60 17.43
N GLU A 19 -17.94 -12.44 16.36
CA GLU A 19 -18.20 -13.06 15.06
C GLU A 19 -16.95 -13.69 14.47
N ALA A 20 -17.17 -14.75 13.67
CA ALA A 20 -16.10 -15.38 12.90
C ALA A 20 -15.65 -14.49 11.74
N PHE A 21 -14.33 -14.37 11.57
CA PHE A 21 -13.69 -13.65 10.46
C PHE A 21 -13.58 -14.50 9.19
N LEU A 22 -13.52 -15.84 9.33
CA LEU A 22 -13.66 -16.79 8.22
C LEU A 22 -14.88 -17.67 8.49
N LYS A 23 -15.65 -17.95 7.45
CA LYS A 23 -16.95 -18.64 7.56
C LYS A 23 -17.08 -19.68 6.45
N GLU A 24 -16.95 -20.97 6.79
CA GLU A 24 -17.17 -22.09 5.88
C GLU A 24 -16.33 -22.01 4.60
N ILE A 25 -15.04 -21.66 4.75
CA ILE A 25 -14.11 -21.63 3.60
C ILE A 25 -13.91 -23.04 3.07
N ASN A 26 -14.18 -23.20 1.78
CA ASN A 26 -13.89 -24.41 1.01
C ASN A 26 -12.98 -24.02 -0.15
N LEU A 27 -11.72 -24.51 -0.14
CA LEU A 27 -10.73 -24.20 -1.18
C LEU A 27 -9.71 -25.32 -1.29
N THR A 28 -9.41 -25.70 -2.51
CA THR A 28 -8.30 -26.61 -2.83
C THR A 28 -7.38 -25.95 -3.84
N VAL A 29 -6.05 -25.97 -3.58
CA VAL A 29 -5.03 -25.46 -4.48
C VAL A 29 -4.05 -26.59 -4.82
N GLY A 30 -3.83 -26.82 -6.10
CA GLY A 30 -2.90 -27.82 -6.61
C GLY A 30 -1.44 -27.37 -6.55
N LYS A 31 -0.53 -28.34 -6.62
CA LYS A 31 0.92 -28.05 -6.72
C LYS A 31 1.21 -27.28 -8.02
N GLY A 32 1.99 -26.21 -7.89
CA GLY A 32 2.40 -25.35 -9.01
C GLY A 32 1.33 -24.37 -9.49
N GLU A 33 0.18 -24.33 -8.83
CA GLU A 33 -0.89 -23.39 -9.13
C GLU A 33 -0.60 -22.03 -8.52
N CYS A 34 -0.86 -20.95 -9.27
CA CYS A 34 -0.80 -19.57 -8.81
C CYS A 34 -2.23 -19.04 -8.73
N ILE A 35 -2.70 -18.76 -7.51
CA ILE A 35 -4.03 -18.19 -7.29
C ILE A 35 -3.97 -16.78 -6.70
N LEU A 36 -4.99 -15.99 -6.98
CA LEU A 36 -5.17 -14.68 -6.37
C LEU A 36 -6.48 -14.65 -5.58
N ILE A 37 -6.37 -14.25 -4.31
CA ILE A 37 -7.51 -14.02 -3.43
C ILE A 37 -7.71 -12.51 -3.30
N CYS A 38 -8.79 -12.02 -3.90
CA CYS A 38 -9.20 -10.61 -3.86
C CYS A 38 -10.44 -10.43 -2.98
N GLY A 39 -10.77 -9.17 -2.70
CA GLY A 39 -11.92 -8.79 -1.89
C GLY A 39 -11.68 -7.46 -1.19
N GLU A 40 -12.72 -6.90 -0.61
CA GLU A 40 -12.64 -5.63 0.12
C GLU A 40 -11.77 -5.72 1.38
N SER A 41 -11.37 -4.58 1.92
CA SER A 41 -10.70 -4.51 3.22
C SER A 41 -11.63 -5.04 4.31
N GLY A 42 -11.09 -5.92 5.17
CA GLY A 42 -11.90 -6.59 6.19
C GLY A 42 -12.64 -7.83 5.71
N SER A 43 -12.50 -8.26 4.45
CA SER A 43 -13.16 -9.47 3.93
C SER A 43 -12.62 -10.79 4.51
N GLY A 44 -11.49 -10.75 5.26
CA GLY A 44 -10.87 -11.94 5.87
C GLY A 44 -9.56 -12.38 5.22
N LYS A 45 -9.03 -11.67 4.20
CA LYS A 45 -7.79 -12.02 3.47
C LYS A 45 -6.61 -12.26 4.40
N SER A 46 -6.28 -11.28 5.26
CA SER A 46 -5.15 -11.40 6.19
C SER A 46 -5.36 -12.48 7.25
N THR A 47 -6.62 -12.77 7.63
CA THR A 47 -6.94 -13.88 8.52
C THR A 47 -6.66 -15.22 7.82
N TYR A 48 -7.06 -15.34 6.55
CA TYR A 48 -6.80 -16.56 5.79
C TYR A 48 -5.31 -16.72 5.48
N SER A 49 -4.60 -15.65 5.14
CA SER A 49 -3.13 -15.66 4.97
C SER A 49 -2.41 -16.18 6.23
N ARG A 50 -2.84 -15.75 7.43
CA ARG A 50 -2.28 -16.21 8.71
C ARG A 50 -2.63 -17.66 9.04
N LEU A 51 -3.74 -18.17 8.55
CA LEU A 51 -4.08 -19.58 8.68
C LEU A 51 -3.18 -20.44 7.78
N LEU A 52 -2.94 -19.99 6.53
CA LEU A 52 -2.09 -20.69 5.57
C LEU A 52 -0.64 -20.85 6.05
N ASN A 53 -0.09 -19.85 6.74
CA ASN A 53 1.31 -19.88 7.22
C ASN A 53 1.45 -20.34 8.68
N GLY A 54 0.38 -20.79 9.30
CA GLY A 54 0.39 -21.33 10.66
C GLY A 54 0.48 -20.27 11.77
N ILE A 55 0.49 -18.98 11.48
CA ILE A 55 0.46 -17.92 12.51
C ILE A 55 -0.85 -18.00 13.33
N SER A 56 -1.97 -18.28 12.68
CA SER A 56 -3.21 -18.63 13.36
C SER A 56 -3.45 -20.13 13.21
N PRO A 57 -3.83 -20.86 14.28
CA PRO A 57 -4.05 -20.35 15.66
C PRO A 57 -2.81 -20.35 16.57
N ASN A 58 -1.60 -20.69 16.10
CA ASN A 58 -0.42 -20.92 16.96
C ASN A 58 0.03 -19.68 17.77
N TYR A 59 0.12 -18.50 17.13
CA TYR A 59 0.50 -17.23 17.77
C TYR A 59 -0.67 -16.29 17.98
N ILE A 60 -1.59 -16.26 17.03
CA ILE A 60 -2.80 -15.45 17.13
C ILE A 60 -3.93 -16.39 17.46
N GLU A 61 -4.24 -16.46 18.74
CA GLU A 61 -5.22 -17.36 19.30
C GLU A 61 -6.65 -17.11 18.75
N GLY A 62 -7.37 -18.20 18.55
CA GLY A 62 -8.74 -18.18 18.07
C GLY A 62 -9.34 -19.57 17.98
N GLU A 63 -10.63 -19.64 17.74
CA GLU A 63 -11.36 -20.88 17.56
C GLU A 63 -11.39 -21.24 16.07
N LEU A 64 -10.80 -22.39 15.74
CA LEU A 64 -10.77 -22.96 14.40
C LEU A 64 -11.76 -24.12 14.31
N ALA A 65 -12.70 -24.04 13.38
CA ALA A 65 -13.60 -25.15 13.03
C ALA A 65 -13.35 -25.59 11.57
N GLY A 66 -13.70 -26.85 11.25
CA GLY A 66 -13.43 -27.44 9.95
C GLY A 66 -12.00 -28.02 9.85
N GLU A 67 -11.57 -28.30 8.65
CA GLU A 67 -10.23 -28.89 8.40
C GLU A 67 -9.44 -28.02 7.43
N HIS A 68 -8.23 -27.60 7.85
CA HIS A 68 -7.31 -26.87 7.01
C HIS A 68 -5.94 -27.54 6.97
N TYR A 69 -5.40 -27.67 5.75
CA TYR A 69 -4.06 -28.20 5.49
C TYR A 69 -3.30 -27.26 4.56
N THR A 70 -2.06 -26.95 4.92
CA THR A 70 -1.05 -26.30 4.06
C THR A 70 0.15 -27.23 3.94
N ALA A 71 0.51 -27.65 2.72
CA ALA A 71 1.61 -28.58 2.44
C ALA A 71 1.58 -29.84 3.37
N ASN A 72 0.39 -30.41 3.59
CA ASN A 72 0.09 -31.53 4.48
C ASN A 72 0.18 -31.21 5.99
N LEU A 73 0.46 -29.99 6.40
CA LEU A 73 0.41 -29.55 7.80
C LEU A 73 -1.00 -29.18 8.19
N LYS A 74 -1.56 -29.78 9.22
CA LYS A 74 -2.92 -29.49 9.69
C LYS A 74 -2.89 -28.32 10.67
N ALA A 75 -3.66 -27.29 10.38
CA ALA A 75 -3.78 -26.14 11.26
C ALA A 75 -4.39 -26.51 12.63
N GLY A 76 -3.82 -25.96 13.69
CA GLY A 76 -4.19 -26.28 15.08
C GLY A 76 -3.60 -27.58 15.62
N GLU A 77 -2.89 -28.38 14.80
CA GLU A 77 -2.17 -29.57 15.24
C GLU A 77 -0.67 -29.46 14.97
N ALA A 78 -0.27 -28.83 13.84
CA ALA A 78 1.12 -28.65 13.48
C ALA A 78 1.70 -27.41 14.19
N GLU A 79 2.86 -27.58 14.82
CA GLU A 79 3.61 -26.48 15.43
C GLU A 79 4.16 -25.53 14.35
N ILE A 80 4.40 -24.27 14.71
CA ILE A 80 4.80 -23.21 13.76
C ILE A 80 6.13 -23.53 13.07
N GLU A 81 7.06 -24.19 13.77
CA GLU A 81 8.36 -24.59 13.25
C GLU A 81 8.26 -25.53 12.06
N ALA A 82 7.19 -26.33 11.98
CA ALA A 82 6.94 -27.21 10.84
C ALA A 82 6.58 -26.43 9.56
N TYR A 83 5.97 -25.24 9.69
CA TYR A 83 5.63 -24.39 8.54
C TYR A 83 6.85 -23.70 7.94
N VAL A 84 7.88 -23.38 8.74
CA VAL A 84 9.05 -22.60 8.29
C VAL A 84 9.71 -23.14 7.03
N PRO A 85 10.00 -24.45 6.86
CA PRO A 85 10.65 -24.96 5.65
C PRO A 85 9.69 -25.11 4.45
N VAL A 86 8.37 -25.06 4.65
CA VAL A 86 7.39 -25.39 3.61
C VAL A 86 6.53 -24.21 3.18
N VAL A 87 6.46 -23.14 3.96
CA VAL A 87 5.69 -21.93 3.65
C VAL A 87 6.57 -20.69 3.75
N GLY A 88 6.78 -19.98 2.65
CA GLY A 88 7.36 -18.64 2.63
C GLY A 88 6.26 -17.58 2.64
N SER A 89 6.47 -16.49 3.36
CA SER A 89 5.51 -15.38 3.40
C SER A 89 6.21 -14.05 3.14
N VAL A 90 5.65 -13.23 2.26
CA VAL A 90 6.06 -11.85 2.02
C VAL A 90 4.92 -10.93 2.44
N PHE A 91 5.18 -10.08 3.42
CA PHE A 91 4.15 -9.21 4.01
C PHE A 91 4.07 -7.86 3.31
N GLN A 92 2.95 -7.18 3.52
CA GLN A 92 2.64 -5.85 2.98
C GLN A 92 3.70 -4.80 3.32
N ASN A 93 4.21 -4.82 4.55
CA ASN A 93 5.22 -3.88 5.02
C ASN A 93 6.57 -4.57 5.21
N PRO A 94 7.53 -4.42 4.30
CA PRO A 94 8.83 -5.07 4.42
C PRO A 94 9.62 -4.62 5.66
N LYS A 95 9.35 -3.41 6.19
CA LYS A 95 10.03 -2.92 7.40
C LYS A 95 9.76 -3.76 8.64
N THR A 96 8.63 -4.45 8.69
CA THR A 96 8.26 -5.34 9.80
C THR A 96 8.79 -6.77 9.62
N GLN A 97 9.37 -7.06 8.45
CA GLN A 97 9.86 -8.39 8.09
C GLN A 97 11.38 -8.51 8.20
N HIS A 98 12.12 -7.39 8.11
CA HIS A 98 13.58 -7.40 8.18
C HIS A 98 14.07 -7.51 9.62
N PHE A 99 15.02 -8.41 9.86
CA PHE A 99 15.62 -8.69 11.18
C PHE A 99 17.05 -8.20 11.30
N THR A 100 17.72 -7.93 10.16
CA THR A 100 19.14 -7.57 10.12
C THR A 100 19.37 -6.16 9.61
N VAL A 101 20.63 -5.70 9.62
CA VAL A 101 21.00 -4.34 9.16
C VAL A 101 21.53 -4.32 7.72
N ASP A 102 21.90 -5.47 7.18
CA ASP A 102 22.42 -5.58 5.81
C ASP A 102 21.74 -6.72 5.05
N THR A 103 21.75 -6.61 3.74
CA THR A 103 21.04 -7.52 2.83
C THR A 103 21.64 -8.92 2.78
N MET A 104 22.96 -9.10 2.99
CA MET A 104 23.58 -10.42 3.00
C MET A 104 23.13 -11.21 4.23
N SER A 105 23.18 -10.59 5.41
CA SER A 105 22.70 -11.18 6.67
C SER A 105 21.21 -11.49 6.61
N GLU A 106 20.41 -10.63 5.95
CA GLU A 106 18.97 -10.86 5.78
C GLU A 106 18.68 -12.10 4.93
N LEU A 107 19.42 -12.29 3.85
CA LEU A 107 19.28 -13.48 3.00
C LEU A 107 19.86 -14.75 3.67
N ALA A 108 20.89 -14.62 4.51
CA ALA A 108 21.45 -15.73 5.26
C ALA A 108 20.52 -16.22 6.39
N PHE A 109 19.78 -15.30 7.01
CA PHE A 109 19.00 -15.53 8.23
C PHE A 109 18.07 -16.76 8.19
N PRO A 110 17.26 -17.02 7.14
CA PRO A 110 16.42 -18.21 7.08
C PRO A 110 17.22 -19.53 7.12
N LEU A 111 18.35 -19.58 6.42
CA LEU A 111 19.19 -20.77 6.35
C LEU A 111 20.03 -20.98 7.63
N GLU A 112 20.51 -19.91 8.26
CA GLU A 112 21.21 -19.95 9.55
C GLU A 112 20.32 -20.54 10.62
N ASN A 113 19.05 -20.15 10.67
CA ASN A 113 18.07 -20.69 11.63
C ASN A 113 17.78 -22.18 11.45
N THR A 114 18.04 -22.74 10.25
CA THR A 114 17.95 -24.18 10.02
C THR A 114 19.27 -24.93 10.25
N GLY A 115 20.34 -24.22 10.67
CA GLY A 115 21.66 -24.79 10.93
C GLY A 115 22.43 -25.15 9.67
N ALA A 116 22.16 -24.52 8.54
CA ALA A 116 22.85 -24.77 7.27
C ALA A 116 24.34 -24.38 7.36
N HIS A 117 25.19 -25.11 6.62
CA HIS A 117 26.64 -24.82 6.59
C HIS A 117 26.93 -23.47 5.90
N PRO A 118 27.87 -22.63 6.38
CA PRO A 118 28.16 -21.32 5.81
C PRO A 118 28.46 -21.30 4.31
N ASP A 119 29.15 -22.30 3.78
CA ASP A 119 29.44 -22.36 2.35
C ASP A 119 28.18 -22.61 1.51
N PHE A 120 27.26 -23.46 1.99
CA PHE A 120 25.97 -23.66 1.37
C PHE A 120 25.12 -22.39 1.40
N ILE A 121 25.15 -21.63 2.50
CA ILE A 121 24.44 -20.35 2.63
C ILE A 121 24.96 -19.37 1.58
N ARG A 122 26.28 -19.21 1.42
CA ARG A 122 26.87 -18.31 0.41
C ARG A 122 26.46 -18.70 -0.99
N GLU A 123 26.58 -19.99 -1.35
CA GLU A 123 26.18 -20.50 -2.65
C GLU A 123 24.69 -20.21 -2.93
N LYS A 124 23.82 -20.45 -1.97
CA LYS A 124 22.37 -20.19 -2.10
C LYS A 124 22.07 -18.71 -2.24
N ILE A 125 22.77 -17.82 -1.55
CA ILE A 125 22.60 -16.36 -1.70
C ILE A 125 22.98 -15.94 -3.12
N GLU A 126 24.14 -16.39 -3.64
CA GLU A 126 24.59 -16.07 -5.00
C GLU A 126 23.61 -16.58 -6.06
N GLN A 127 23.17 -17.85 -5.93
CA GLN A 127 22.17 -18.44 -6.84
C GLN A 127 20.85 -17.66 -6.86
N ASN A 128 20.30 -17.32 -5.68
CA ASN A 128 19.04 -16.59 -5.60
C ASN A 128 19.20 -15.12 -6.03
N ALA A 129 20.33 -14.47 -5.68
CA ALA A 129 20.59 -13.11 -6.11
C ALA A 129 20.59 -12.99 -7.64
N THR A 130 21.27 -13.91 -8.33
CA THR A 130 21.28 -13.98 -9.79
C THR A 130 19.91 -14.33 -10.37
N ALA A 131 19.23 -15.32 -9.79
CA ALA A 131 17.93 -15.76 -10.28
C ALA A 131 16.84 -14.66 -10.21
N PHE A 132 16.95 -13.75 -9.26
CA PHE A 132 16.00 -12.66 -9.02
C PHE A 132 16.55 -11.27 -9.40
N ASN A 133 17.73 -11.18 -10.01
CA ASN A 133 18.39 -9.93 -10.45
C ASN A 133 18.60 -8.92 -9.29
N VAL A 134 19.03 -9.40 -8.11
CA VAL A 134 19.25 -8.57 -6.92
C VAL A 134 20.73 -8.51 -6.49
N GLU A 135 21.68 -8.95 -7.33
CA GLU A 135 23.13 -8.94 -7.04
C GLU A 135 23.61 -7.55 -6.64
N HIS A 136 23.08 -6.52 -7.29
CA HIS A 136 23.41 -5.11 -7.02
C HIS A 136 22.97 -4.62 -5.64
N LEU A 137 22.16 -5.39 -4.93
CA LEU A 137 21.69 -5.09 -3.57
C LEU A 137 22.53 -5.80 -2.49
N LEU A 138 23.36 -6.77 -2.86
CA LEU A 138 24.13 -7.55 -1.89
C LEU A 138 25.13 -6.67 -1.13
N GLY A 139 25.25 -6.87 0.18
CA GLY A 139 26.16 -6.14 1.06
C GLY A 139 25.75 -4.69 1.33
N ARG A 140 24.54 -4.27 0.94
CA ARG A 140 24.02 -2.93 1.23
C ARG A 140 23.30 -2.86 2.57
N ASN A 141 23.35 -1.69 3.18
CA ASN A 141 22.56 -1.42 4.38
C ASN A 141 21.07 -1.36 4.03
N ILE A 142 20.24 -2.16 4.75
CA ILE A 142 18.78 -2.24 4.51
C ILE A 142 18.11 -0.89 4.73
N PHE A 143 18.60 -0.05 5.64
CA PHE A 143 18.01 1.28 5.89
C PHE A 143 18.25 2.28 4.77
N GLU A 144 19.27 2.03 3.92
CA GLU A 144 19.68 2.94 2.83
C GLU A 144 19.08 2.56 1.48
N ILE A 145 18.50 1.36 1.33
CA ILE A 145 17.83 0.94 0.09
C ILE A 145 16.37 1.41 0.06
N SER A 146 15.84 1.57 -1.15
CA SER A 146 14.46 2.01 -1.39
C SER A 146 13.42 0.99 -0.89
N GLY A 147 12.16 1.43 -0.73
CA GLY A 147 11.05 0.54 -0.34
C GLY A 147 10.84 -0.62 -1.31
N GLY A 148 11.00 -0.38 -2.62
CA GLY A 148 10.91 -1.43 -3.64
C GLY A 148 12.06 -2.44 -3.54
N GLU A 149 13.28 -1.98 -3.30
CA GLU A 149 14.46 -2.84 -3.08
C GLU A 149 14.32 -3.66 -1.79
N LYS A 150 13.78 -3.06 -0.71
CA LYS A 150 13.42 -3.79 0.52
C LYS A 150 12.45 -4.92 0.26
N GLN A 151 11.41 -4.65 -0.55
CA GLN A 151 10.43 -5.67 -0.90
C GLN A 151 11.06 -6.82 -1.71
N GLN A 152 11.99 -6.52 -2.63
CA GLN A 152 12.73 -7.55 -3.37
C GLN A 152 13.58 -8.41 -2.43
N ILE A 153 14.30 -7.82 -1.48
CA ILE A 153 15.10 -8.58 -0.49
C ILE A 153 14.18 -9.44 0.38
N ALA A 154 13.05 -8.91 0.87
CA ALA A 154 12.07 -9.68 1.63
C ALA A 154 11.51 -10.87 0.83
N PHE A 155 11.24 -10.66 -0.47
CA PHE A 155 10.78 -11.71 -1.38
C PHE A 155 11.85 -12.82 -1.52
N VAL A 156 13.11 -12.46 -1.78
CA VAL A 156 14.20 -13.44 -1.88
C VAL A 156 14.41 -14.17 -0.56
N ALA A 157 14.42 -13.46 0.56
CA ALA A 157 14.56 -14.06 1.89
C ALA A 157 13.45 -15.10 2.18
N ALA A 158 12.20 -14.79 1.85
CA ALA A 158 11.08 -15.72 1.99
C ALA A 158 11.22 -16.97 1.12
N ASN A 159 12.02 -16.91 0.03
CA ASN A 159 12.27 -18.02 -0.88
C ASN A 159 13.58 -18.78 -0.60
N MET A 160 14.43 -18.35 0.33
CA MET A 160 15.74 -18.96 0.57
C MET A 160 15.68 -20.46 0.95
N LEU A 161 14.60 -20.87 1.61
CA LEU A 161 14.33 -22.28 1.96
C LEU A 161 13.61 -23.07 0.85
N GLU A 162 13.36 -22.46 -0.32
CA GLU A 162 12.62 -23.07 -1.44
C GLU A 162 11.28 -23.68 -0.98
N PRO A 163 10.40 -22.87 -0.33
CA PRO A 163 9.19 -23.36 0.29
C PRO A 163 8.23 -23.96 -0.77
N ALA A 164 7.47 -24.95 -0.37
CA ALA A 164 6.46 -25.57 -1.27
C ALA A 164 5.32 -24.61 -1.62
N VAL A 165 5.00 -23.67 -0.74
CA VAL A 165 3.99 -22.62 -0.90
C VAL A 165 4.59 -21.28 -0.59
N LEU A 166 4.42 -20.30 -1.50
CA LEU A 166 4.76 -18.90 -1.26
C LEU A 166 3.50 -18.06 -1.15
N ILE A 167 3.39 -17.30 -0.07
CA ILE A 167 2.27 -16.38 0.20
C ILE A 167 2.76 -14.94 0.01
N LEU A 168 2.03 -14.18 -0.81
CA LEU A 168 2.28 -12.77 -1.07
C LEU A 168 1.08 -11.96 -0.57
N ASP A 169 1.26 -11.21 0.52
CA ASP A 169 0.18 -10.45 1.17
C ASP A 169 0.36 -8.95 0.88
N GLU A 170 -0.41 -8.43 -0.10
CA GLU A 170 -0.43 -7.04 -0.55
C GLU A 170 0.95 -6.43 -0.83
N VAL A 171 1.81 -7.22 -1.47
CA VAL A 171 3.24 -6.89 -1.67
C VAL A 171 3.48 -5.67 -2.56
N THR A 172 2.47 -5.20 -3.30
CA THR A 172 2.60 -4.07 -4.23
C THR A 172 2.02 -2.75 -3.70
N SER A 173 1.47 -2.72 -2.49
CA SER A 173 0.71 -1.60 -1.95
C SER A 173 1.46 -0.25 -1.97
N ASN A 174 2.76 -0.26 -1.66
CA ASN A 174 3.60 0.95 -1.55
C ASN A 174 4.64 1.07 -2.69
N LEU A 175 4.47 0.31 -3.77
CA LEU A 175 5.43 0.24 -4.85
C LEU A 175 5.02 1.10 -6.04
N ASP A 176 6.02 1.68 -6.72
CA ASP A 176 5.86 2.28 -8.02
C ASP A 176 5.81 1.23 -9.13
N GLN A 177 5.51 1.65 -10.35
CA GLN A 177 5.34 0.74 -11.50
C GLN A 177 6.60 -0.07 -11.82
N GLU A 178 7.79 0.50 -11.62
CA GLU A 178 9.06 -0.19 -11.87
C GLU A 178 9.29 -1.30 -10.84
N ALA A 179 9.08 -1.00 -9.55
CA ALA A 179 9.18 -2.00 -8.48
C ALA A 179 8.13 -3.10 -8.63
N ILE A 180 6.89 -2.76 -9.00
CA ILE A 180 5.83 -3.73 -9.30
C ILE A 180 6.25 -4.66 -10.46
N SER A 181 6.85 -4.11 -11.53
CA SER A 181 7.33 -4.91 -12.65
C SER A 181 8.39 -5.92 -12.21
N ARG A 182 9.32 -5.51 -11.35
CA ARG A 182 10.35 -6.42 -10.80
C ARG A 182 9.74 -7.54 -9.96
N ILE A 183 8.81 -7.21 -9.06
CA ILE A 183 8.09 -8.25 -8.27
C ILE A 183 7.34 -9.22 -9.21
N ARG A 184 6.70 -8.69 -10.26
CA ARG A 184 6.02 -9.51 -11.26
C ARG A 184 6.95 -10.50 -11.95
N GLU A 185 8.16 -10.05 -12.34
CA GLU A 185 9.19 -10.91 -12.94
C GLU A 185 9.65 -12.00 -11.97
N MET A 186 9.83 -11.68 -10.69
CA MET A 186 10.18 -12.64 -9.64
C MET A 186 9.10 -13.71 -9.47
N VAL A 187 7.83 -13.30 -9.43
CA VAL A 187 6.68 -14.22 -9.34
C VAL A 187 6.61 -15.12 -10.58
N LEU A 188 6.81 -14.55 -11.78
CA LEU A 188 6.82 -15.33 -13.03
C LEU A 188 7.90 -16.42 -13.02
N ASN A 189 9.12 -16.05 -12.58
CA ASN A 189 10.24 -16.97 -12.45
C ASN A 189 9.91 -18.16 -11.54
N LEU A 190 9.25 -17.91 -10.38
CA LEU A 190 8.85 -18.97 -9.46
C LEU A 190 7.72 -19.84 -10.02
N LYS A 191 6.75 -19.22 -10.70
CA LYS A 191 5.67 -19.95 -11.37
C LYS A 191 6.20 -20.89 -12.44
N GLU A 192 7.15 -20.44 -13.27
CA GLU A 192 7.80 -21.27 -14.31
C GLU A 192 8.57 -22.46 -13.70
N ARG A 193 9.06 -22.32 -12.47
CA ARG A 193 9.67 -23.43 -11.70
C ARG A 193 8.66 -24.38 -11.05
N GLY A 194 7.36 -24.12 -11.20
CA GLY A 194 6.28 -24.93 -10.65
C GLY A 194 6.04 -24.74 -9.15
N GLN A 195 6.41 -23.58 -8.58
CA GLN A 195 6.11 -23.25 -7.19
C GLN A 195 4.64 -22.88 -7.04
N THR A 196 4.02 -23.31 -5.94
CA THR A 196 2.65 -22.93 -5.61
C THR A 196 2.64 -21.54 -4.98
N ILE A 197 1.85 -20.60 -5.52
CA ILE A 197 1.84 -19.21 -5.12
C ILE A 197 0.43 -18.75 -4.79
N ILE A 198 0.27 -18.16 -3.60
CA ILE A 198 -0.99 -17.57 -3.15
C ILE A 198 -0.79 -16.07 -3.03
N ILE A 199 -1.53 -15.30 -3.80
CA ILE A 199 -1.46 -13.84 -3.82
C ILE A 199 -2.72 -13.28 -3.16
N PHE A 200 -2.56 -12.43 -2.16
CA PHE A 200 -3.62 -11.58 -1.60
C PHE A 200 -3.39 -10.17 -2.10
N GLU A 201 -4.32 -9.59 -2.83
CA GLU A 201 -4.09 -8.29 -3.46
C GLU A 201 -5.38 -7.51 -3.72
N HIS A 202 -5.25 -6.17 -3.67
CA HIS A 202 -6.27 -5.23 -4.11
C HIS A 202 -5.97 -4.70 -5.52
N ARG A 203 -4.71 -4.48 -5.88
CA ARG A 203 -4.26 -4.00 -7.20
C ARG A 203 -4.11 -5.17 -8.16
N LEU A 204 -5.13 -5.42 -8.98
CA LEU A 204 -5.19 -6.63 -9.80
C LEU A 204 -4.37 -6.55 -11.10
N ALA A 205 -4.17 -5.37 -11.66
CA ALA A 205 -3.62 -5.17 -13.01
C ALA A 205 -2.24 -5.82 -13.24
N TRP A 206 -1.38 -5.86 -12.23
CA TRP A 206 -0.04 -6.45 -12.35
C TRP A 206 -0.04 -7.97 -12.42
N THR A 207 -1.12 -8.61 -11.98
CA THR A 207 -1.24 -10.09 -11.92
C THR A 207 -1.70 -10.70 -13.23
N LYS A 208 -2.06 -9.88 -14.22
CA LYS A 208 -2.52 -10.33 -15.54
C LYS A 208 -1.50 -11.28 -16.19
N GLY A 209 -1.94 -12.50 -16.53
CA GLY A 209 -1.11 -13.55 -17.12
C GLY A 209 -0.19 -14.28 -16.14
N LEU A 210 -0.25 -13.98 -14.83
CA LEU A 210 0.46 -14.73 -13.79
C LEU A 210 -0.45 -15.76 -13.11
N VAL A 211 -1.70 -15.39 -12.85
CA VAL A 211 -2.65 -16.12 -12.02
C VAL A 211 -3.42 -17.13 -12.85
N ASP A 212 -3.66 -18.30 -12.29
CA ASP A 212 -4.46 -19.38 -12.91
C ASP A 212 -5.94 -19.31 -12.51
N ARG A 213 -6.22 -18.87 -11.27
CA ARG A 213 -7.58 -18.67 -10.73
C ARG A 213 -7.66 -17.41 -9.86
N TYR A 214 -8.79 -16.72 -9.96
CA TYR A 214 -9.16 -15.59 -9.10
C TYR A 214 -10.27 -16.01 -8.15
N ILE A 215 -10.13 -15.66 -6.89
CA ILE A 215 -11.06 -16.06 -5.81
C ILE A 215 -11.51 -14.78 -5.10
N LEU A 216 -12.83 -14.56 -5.04
CA LEU A 216 -13.42 -13.45 -4.31
C LEU A 216 -13.79 -13.89 -2.89
N LEU A 217 -13.10 -13.28 -1.93
CA LEU A 217 -13.41 -13.39 -0.51
C LEU A 217 -14.23 -12.18 -0.08
N ASP A 218 -15.44 -12.43 0.41
CA ASP A 218 -16.35 -11.41 0.88
C ASP A 218 -16.97 -11.82 2.23
N GLN A 219 -16.91 -10.93 3.22
CA GLN A 219 -17.42 -11.13 4.58
C GLN A 219 -17.02 -12.48 5.22
N GLY A 220 -15.80 -12.92 4.96
CA GLY A 220 -15.25 -14.16 5.48
C GLY A 220 -15.61 -15.41 4.68
N ARG A 221 -16.28 -15.30 3.52
CA ARG A 221 -16.70 -16.41 2.67
C ARG A 221 -16.09 -16.30 1.29
N ILE A 222 -15.77 -17.44 0.67
CA ILE A 222 -15.51 -17.50 -0.77
C ILE A 222 -16.86 -17.43 -1.47
N THR A 223 -17.11 -16.32 -2.18
CA THR A 223 -18.40 -16.06 -2.84
C THR A 223 -18.35 -16.38 -4.32
N LYS A 224 -17.18 -16.24 -4.94
CA LYS A 224 -16.97 -16.53 -6.37
C LYS A 224 -15.54 -17.03 -6.61
N GLU A 225 -15.43 -17.83 -7.65
CA GLU A 225 -14.16 -18.35 -8.14
C GLU A 225 -14.22 -18.38 -9.66
N TRP A 226 -13.13 -17.95 -10.31
CA TRP A 226 -13.05 -17.91 -11.77
C TRP A 226 -11.69 -18.46 -12.24
N PRO A 227 -11.66 -19.24 -13.33
CA PRO A 227 -10.47 -19.40 -14.14
C PRO A 227 -9.95 -18.04 -14.62
N ALA A 228 -8.65 -17.94 -14.90
CA ALA A 228 -8.04 -16.67 -15.29
C ALA A 228 -8.64 -16.07 -16.57
N ASP A 229 -8.94 -16.89 -17.57
CA ASP A 229 -9.54 -16.46 -18.83
C ASP A 229 -10.93 -15.85 -18.63
N GLU A 230 -11.79 -16.47 -17.83
CA GLU A 230 -13.12 -15.94 -17.50
C GLU A 230 -13.03 -14.64 -16.71
N PHE A 231 -12.12 -14.55 -15.72
CA PHE A 231 -11.95 -13.34 -14.93
C PHE A 231 -11.48 -12.14 -15.77
N LEU A 232 -10.59 -12.39 -16.74
CA LEU A 232 -10.05 -11.36 -17.62
C LEU A 232 -11.07 -10.82 -18.63
N GLU A 233 -12.19 -11.52 -18.85
CA GLU A 233 -13.31 -11.04 -19.66
C GLU A 233 -14.23 -10.08 -18.91
N LEU A 234 -14.16 -10.03 -17.58
CA LEU A 234 -14.96 -9.10 -16.78
C LEU A 234 -14.64 -7.66 -17.14
N SER A 235 -15.68 -6.89 -17.41
CA SER A 235 -15.56 -5.45 -17.64
C SER A 235 -15.14 -4.73 -16.36
N THR A 236 -14.52 -3.56 -16.50
CA THR A 236 -14.20 -2.68 -15.37
C THR A 236 -15.44 -2.37 -14.51
N GLY A 237 -16.63 -2.24 -15.14
CA GLY A 237 -17.87 -1.98 -14.40
C GLY A 237 -18.30 -3.16 -13.53
N GLU A 238 -18.14 -4.39 -14.01
CA GLU A 238 -18.42 -5.61 -13.23
C GLU A 238 -17.43 -5.75 -12.08
N LEU A 239 -16.13 -5.54 -12.31
CA LEU A 239 -15.12 -5.54 -11.25
C LEU A 239 -15.43 -4.52 -10.15
N HIS A 240 -15.74 -3.29 -10.53
CA HIS A 240 -16.14 -2.24 -9.60
C HIS A 240 -17.41 -2.59 -8.83
N GLY A 241 -18.39 -3.27 -9.48
CA GLY A 241 -19.60 -3.79 -8.82
C GLY A 241 -19.32 -4.88 -7.79
N LEU A 242 -18.17 -5.55 -7.87
CA LEU A 242 -17.66 -6.53 -6.91
C LEU A 242 -16.71 -5.89 -5.85
N GLY A 243 -16.56 -4.57 -5.83
CA GLY A 243 -15.63 -3.88 -4.94
C GLY A 243 -14.15 -4.03 -5.34
N LEU A 244 -13.87 -4.50 -6.55
CA LEU A 244 -12.53 -4.79 -7.03
C LEU A 244 -11.96 -3.68 -7.90
N ARG A 245 -10.62 -3.51 -7.89
CA ARG A 245 -9.87 -2.61 -8.76
C ARG A 245 -9.85 -3.11 -10.21
N SER A 246 -9.55 -2.20 -11.14
CA SER A 246 -9.45 -2.50 -12.55
C SER A 246 -8.29 -3.45 -12.90
N MET A 247 -8.54 -4.39 -13.83
CA MET A 247 -7.50 -5.25 -14.42
C MET A 247 -6.74 -4.57 -15.55
N ASP A 248 -7.38 -3.61 -16.25
CA ASP A 248 -6.79 -2.87 -17.34
C ASP A 248 -6.78 -1.37 -17.01
N LEU A 249 -5.61 -0.76 -17.06
CA LEU A 249 -5.38 0.65 -16.73
C LEU A 249 -5.09 1.53 -17.95
N ASP A 250 -5.22 1.01 -19.17
CA ASP A 250 -4.90 1.76 -20.38
C ASP A 250 -5.77 3.01 -20.56
N LYS A 251 -7.05 2.90 -20.20
CA LYS A 251 -7.97 4.05 -20.22
C LYS A 251 -7.55 5.13 -19.22
N GLN A 252 -7.17 4.72 -18.02
CA GLN A 252 -6.69 5.60 -16.96
C GLN A 252 -5.40 6.31 -17.39
N ARG A 253 -4.43 5.58 -17.94
CA ARG A 253 -3.17 6.12 -18.49
C ARG A 253 -3.40 7.16 -19.58
N LYS A 254 -4.31 6.89 -20.53
CA LYS A 254 -4.69 7.85 -21.56
C LYS A 254 -5.32 9.12 -20.97
N MET A 255 -6.16 9.00 -19.93
CA MET A 255 -6.74 10.14 -19.24
C MET A 255 -5.68 10.97 -18.51
N ILE A 256 -4.73 10.32 -17.81
CA ILE A 256 -3.60 10.97 -17.14
C ILE A 256 -2.75 11.73 -18.16
N GLN A 257 -2.41 11.09 -19.29
CA GLN A 257 -1.64 11.75 -20.35
C GLN A 257 -2.35 12.97 -20.95
N LYS A 258 -3.69 12.91 -21.10
CA LYS A 258 -4.47 14.06 -21.52
C LYS A 258 -4.40 15.21 -20.51
N LYS A 259 -4.46 14.93 -19.21
CA LYS A 259 -4.36 15.93 -18.14
C LYS A 259 -2.97 16.55 -18.06
N LEU A 260 -1.91 15.77 -18.28
CA LEU A 260 -0.52 16.26 -18.37
C LEU A 260 -0.32 17.27 -19.49
N ASN A 261 -0.96 17.05 -20.64
CA ASN A 261 -0.81 17.86 -21.84
C ASN A 261 -1.78 19.05 -21.90
N GLN A 262 -2.62 19.26 -20.89
CA GLN A 262 -3.51 20.43 -20.86
C GLN A 262 -2.71 21.70 -20.62
N PRO A 263 -2.87 22.74 -21.47
CA PRO A 263 -2.22 24.01 -21.25
C PRO A 263 -2.76 24.66 -19.97
N LYS A 264 -1.86 25.05 -19.07
CA LYS A 264 -2.21 25.83 -17.88
C LYS A 264 -2.39 27.30 -18.29
N ASN A 265 -3.59 27.68 -18.72
CA ASN A 265 -3.90 29.01 -19.28
C ASN A 265 -4.19 30.09 -18.22
N LYS A 266 -3.99 29.81 -16.92
CA LYS A 266 -4.23 30.83 -15.89
C LYS A 266 -3.01 31.76 -15.76
N ILE A 267 -3.27 33.06 -15.76
CA ILE A 267 -2.23 34.10 -15.58
C ILE A 267 -1.82 34.23 -14.10
N ASN A 268 -2.73 33.87 -13.18
CA ASN A 268 -2.52 33.96 -11.73
C ASN A 268 -2.84 32.63 -11.07
N HIS A 269 -1.84 32.01 -10.45
CA HIS A 269 -2.01 30.79 -9.68
C HIS A 269 -2.06 31.11 -8.18
N THR A 270 -2.75 30.25 -7.41
CA THR A 270 -2.81 30.40 -5.94
C THR A 270 -1.46 30.11 -5.29
N LEU A 271 -0.82 29.02 -5.68
CA LEU A 271 0.54 28.66 -5.26
C LEU A 271 1.38 28.46 -6.52
N SER A 272 2.53 29.12 -6.59
CA SER A 272 3.51 28.89 -7.65
C SER A 272 4.93 28.81 -7.09
N ALA A 273 5.78 28.12 -7.81
CA ALA A 273 7.21 28.05 -7.53
C ALA A 273 7.97 28.33 -8.82
N GLU A 274 9.04 29.12 -8.73
CA GLU A 274 9.86 29.55 -9.85
C GLU A 274 11.33 29.20 -9.59
N ASN A 275 11.96 28.50 -10.55
CA ASN A 275 13.36 28.03 -10.48
C ASN A 275 13.64 27.31 -9.15
N LEU A 276 12.67 26.56 -8.61
CA LEU A 276 12.75 25.97 -7.29
C LEU A 276 13.69 24.76 -7.32
N SER A 277 14.74 24.80 -6.48
CA SER A 277 15.61 23.63 -6.24
C SER A 277 15.41 23.14 -4.81
N ILE A 278 15.21 21.85 -4.67
CA ILE A 278 14.91 21.19 -3.40
C ILE A 278 15.88 20.04 -3.13
N GLY A 279 16.09 19.74 -1.86
CA GLY A 279 17.00 18.66 -1.45
C GLY A 279 17.56 18.93 -0.05
N TYR A 280 18.70 18.34 0.21
CA TYR A 280 19.43 18.50 1.47
C TYR A 280 20.69 19.36 1.25
N PRO A 281 21.26 19.97 2.29
CA PRO A 281 22.48 20.78 2.15
C PRO A 281 23.58 20.01 1.42
N GLY A 282 24.01 20.51 0.25
CA GLY A 282 25.01 19.87 -0.61
C GLY A 282 24.49 18.72 -1.51
N TYR A 283 23.21 18.33 -1.41
CA TYR A 283 22.63 17.22 -2.20
C TYR A 283 21.26 17.64 -2.77
N PRO A 284 21.25 18.32 -3.93
CA PRO A 284 20.01 18.65 -4.61
C PRO A 284 19.31 17.37 -5.10
N VAL A 285 18.01 17.28 -4.87
CA VAL A 285 17.15 16.15 -5.31
C VAL A 285 16.47 16.52 -6.62
N LEU A 286 15.95 17.74 -6.72
CA LEU A 286 15.36 18.31 -7.94
C LEU A 286 15.78 19.75 -8.06
N SER A 287 16.03 20.22 -9.28
CA SER A 287 16.46 21.59 -9.58
C SER A 287 15.58 22.21 -10.66
N ASP A 288 15.54 23.55 -10.62
CA ASP A 288 14.90 24.39 -11.64
C ASP A 288 13.44 24.03 -11.92
N LEU A 289 12.68 23.76 -10.87
CA LEU A 289 11.26 23.43 -10.98
C LEU A 289 10.41 24.69 -11.10
N ASP A 290 9.60 24.75 -12.15
CA ASP A 290 8.50 25.70 -12.31
C ASP A 290 7.18 24.99 -12.13
N LEU A 291 6.47 25.29 -11.05
CA LEU A 291 5.25 24.60 -10.64
C LEU A 291 4.14 25.61 -10.37
N SER A 292 2.90 25.17 -10.59
CA SER A 292 1.72 25.97 -10.26
C SER A 292 0.54 25.09 -9.82
N PHE A 293 -0.17 25.56 -8.81
CA PHE A 293 -1.32 24.90 -8.21
C PHE A 293 -2.43 25.90 -7.94
N ASP A 294 -3.68 25.51 -8.14
CA ASP A 294 -4.83 26.37 -8.01
C ASP A 294 -5.77 25.96 -6.89
N ALA A 295 -6.34 26.94 -6.21
CA ALA A 295 -7.35 26.72 -5.18
C ALA A 295 -8.63 26.12 -5.77
N GLY A 296 -9.21 25.16 -5.06
CA GLY A 296 -10.42 24.44 -5.50
C GLY A 296 -10.16 23.40 -6.59
N GLU A 297 -8.89 23.09 -6.88
CA GLU A 297 -8.48 22.01 -7.78
C GLU A 297 -7.70 20.94 -7.02
N VAL A 298 -7.85 19.68 -7.44
CA VAL A 298 -7.02 18.57 -6.98
C VAL A 298 -5.93 18.31 -8.01
N THR A 299 -4.68 18.57 -7.64
CA THR A 299 -3.52 18.27 -8.48
C THR A 299 -2.87 16.96 -8.05
N GLY A 300 -2.83 15.97 -8.95
CA GLY A 300 -2.06 14.74 -8.75
C GLY A 300 -0.57 14.98 -9.03
N LEU A 301 0.29 14.63 -8.08
CA LEU A 301 1.74 14.66 -8.21
C LEU A 301 2.26 13.24 -8.41
N LEU A 302 2.62 12.90 -9.64
CA LEU A 302 3.07 11.58 -10.05
C LEU A 302 4.59 11.56 -10.28
N GLY A 303 5.18 10.39 -10.22
CA GLY A 303 6.62 10.16 -10.51
C GLY A 303 7.13 8.91 -9.80
N PRO A 304 8.22 8.29 -10.27
CA PRO A 304 8.83 7.13 -9.63
C PRO A 304 9.21 7.37 -8.15
N ASN A 305 9.44 6.31 -7.39
CA ASN A 305 9.95 6.43 -6.03
C ASN A 305 11.37 7.04 -6.06
N GLY A 306 11.69 7.84 -5.02
CA GLY A 306 12.99 8.53 -4.95
C GLY A 306 13.14 9.74 -5.89
N THR A 307 12.09 10.16 -6.63
CA THR A 307 12.15 11.39 -7.46
C THR A 307 11.98 12.69 -6.66
N GLY A 308 11.85 12.63 -5.34
CA GLY A 308 11.75 13.83 -4.52
C GLY A 308 10.32 14.32 -4.28
N LYS A 309 9.27 13.52 -4.52
CA LYS A 309 7.86 13.91 -4.28
C LYS A 309 7.63 14.35 -2.83
N SER A 310 8.04 13.55 -1.86
CA SER A 310 7.90 13.90 -0.43
C SER A 310 8.81 15.06 -0.03
N THR A 311 10.00 15.18 -0.64
CA THR A 311 10.89 16.37 -0.44
C THR A 311 10.22 17.64 -0.95
N LEU A 312 9.57 17.57 -2.13
CA LEU A 312 8.79 18.68 -2.67
C LEU A 312 7.61 19.03 -1.74
N ALA A 313 6.85 18.03 -1.28
CA ALA A 313 5.76 18.25 -0.33
C ALA A 313 6.24 18.93 0.96
N ASN A 314 7.34 18.45 1.55
CA ASN A 314 7.94 19.07 2.73
C ASN A 314 8.38 20.52 2.47
N THR A 315 8.90 20.82 1.29
CA THR A 315 9.30 22.17 0.91
C THR A 315 8.08 23.08 0.72
N LEU A 316 7.04 22.61 -0.01
CA LEU A 316 5.81 23.37 -0.23
C LEU A 316 5.02 23.60 1.06
N THR A 317 5.11 22.69 2.04
CA THR A 317 4.48 22.88 3.36
C THR A 317 5.32 23.69 4.33
N GLY A 318 6.55 24.07 3.96
CA GLY A 318 7.47 24.80 4.83
C GLY A 318 8.07 23.94 5.95
N LEU A 319 7.99 22.61 5.87
CA LEU A 319 8.68 21.70 6.78
C LEU A 319 10.18 21.63 6.46
N GLN A 320 10.54 21.80 5.18
CA GLN A 320 11.92 21.84 4.70
C GLN A 320 12.20 23.14 3.95
N GLU A 321 13.44 23.63 3.98
CA GLU A 321 13.86 24.79 3.20
C GLU A 321 14.21 24.37 1.76
N SER A 322 13.90 25.25 0.81
CA SER A 322 14.42 25.12 -0.56
C SER A 322 15.92 25.45 -0.61
N ILE A 323 16.64 24.83 -1.53
CA ILE A 323 18.04 25.16 -1.80
C ILE A 323 18.13 26.52 -2.52
N SER A 324 17.26 26.73 -3.52
CA SER A 324 17.18 27.98 -4.29
C SER A 324 15.77 28.14 -4.87
N GLY A 325 15.54 29.25 -5.57
CA GLY A 325 14.25 29.59 -6.17
C GLY A 325 13.31 30.29 -5.20
N GLN A 326 12.08 30.51 -5.64
CA GLN A 326 11.08 31.26 -4.88
C GLN A 326 9.72 30.58 -4.94
N ILE A 327 8.98 30.68 -3.85
CA ILE A 327 7.59 30.23 -3.75
C ILE A 327 6.70 31.46 -3.57
N TYR A 328 5.58 31.50 -4.28
CA TYR A 328 4.63 32.58 -4.24
C TYR A 328 3.24 32.07 -3.87
N TRP A 329 2.51 32.87 -3.09
CA TRP A 329 1.11 32.68 -2.76
C TRP A 329 0.30 33.88 -3.25
N ASN A 330 -0.63 33.67 -4.15
CA ASN A 330 -1.37 34.74 -4.85
C ASN A 330 -0.42 35.83 -5.39
N ASN A 331 0.62 35.41 -6.12
CA ASN A 331 1.67 36.25 -6.70
C ASN A 331 2.51 37.07 -5.70
N LYS A 332 2.44 36.77 -4.40
CA LYS A 332 3.29 37.38 -3.37
C LYS A 332 4.28 36.32 -2.87
N LYS A 333 5.55 36.72 -2.78
CA LYS A 333 6.57 35.85 -2.18
C LYS A 333 6.14 35.44 -0.78
N ILE A 334 6.19 34.14 -0.49
CA ILE A 334 5.80 33.59 0.79
C ILE A 334 7.01 32.99 1.52
N THR A 335 7.03 33.14 2.83
CA THR A 335 8.08 32.60 3.70
C THR A 335 7.75 31.17 4.14
N LYS A 336 8.78 30.43 4.55
CA LYS A 336 8.64 29.08 5.16
C LYS A 336 7.62 29.06 6.31
N LYS A 337 7.69 30.06 7.21
CA LYS A 337 6.77 30.16 8.34
C LYS A 337 5.32 30.35 7.91
N GLU A 338 5.08 31.19 6.91
CA GLU A 338 3.74 31.39 6.35
C GLU A 338 3.23 30.15 5.63
N LEU A 339 4.10 29.42 4.90
CA LEU A 339 3.73 28.13 4.29
C LEU A 339 3.25 27.14 5.36
N THR A 340 4.00 26.96 6.47
CA THR A 340 3.61 26.09 7.58
C THR A 340 2.26 26.50 8.21
N GLN A 341 1.99 27.81 8.30
CA GLN A 341 0.71 28.31 8.81
C GLN A 341 -0.46 28.01 7.88
N LYS A 342 -0.23 28.00 6.56
CA LYS A 342 -1.26 27.81 5.53
C LYS A 342 -1.49 26.35 5.15
N SER A 343 -0.52 25.46 5.40
CA SER A 343 -0.53 24.07 4.92
C SER A 343 -0.87 23.07 6.00
N TYR A 344 -1.42 21.94 5.57
CA TYR A 344 -1.54 20.70 6.32
C TYR A 344 -1.03 19.55 5.44
N MET A 345 -0.20 18.69 5.99
CA MET A 345 0.29 17.50 5.29
C MET A 345 -0.27 16.24 5.95
N VAL A 346 -0.90 15.40 5.17
CA VAL A 346 -1.31 14.05 5.55
C VAL A 346 -0.20 13.12 5.10
N MET A 347 0.52 12.54 6.05
CA MET A 347 1.66 11.66 5.80
C MET A 347 1.20 10.26 5.39
N GLN A 348 2.06 9.55 4.67
CA GLN A 348 1.83 8.16 4.27
C GLN A 348 1.59 7.24 5.48
N ASP A 349 2.44 7.34 6.51
CA ASP A 349 2.24 6.63 7.78
C ASP A 349 1.57 7.58 8.79
N MET A 350 0.27 7.39 8.96
CA MET A 350 -0.57 8.24 9.83
C MET A 350 -0.27 8.05 11.32
N ASN A 351 0.39 6.95 11.71
CA ASN A 351 0.76 6.72 13.11
C ASN A 351 1.71 7.80 13.65
N TYR A 352 2.47 8.46 12.76
CA TYR A 352 3.32 9.59 13.14
C TYR A 352 2.55 10.92 13.35
N GLN A 353 1.24 10.93 13.09
CA GLN A 353 0.42 12.14 13.18
C GLN A 353 -0.71 12.04 14.21
N LEU A 354 -0.88 10.89 14.86
CA LEU A 354 -1.96 10.65 15.83
C LEU A 354 -1.37 10.60 17.23
N PHE A 355 -1.67 11.61 18.04
CA PHE A 355 -1.03 11.83 19.34
C PHE A 355 -2.01 11.87 20.52
N SER A 356 -3.29 12.14 20.25
CA SER A 356 -4.30 12.35 21.29
C SER A 356 -4.86 11.04 21.85
N ASP A 357 -5.51 11.13 22.98
CA ASP A 357 -6.15 10.02 23.68
C ASP A 357 -7.52 9.62 23.09
N SER A 358 -8.13 10.52 22.32
CA SER A 358 -9.40 10.27 21.66
C SER A 358 -9.45 10.86 20.25
N VAL A 359 -10.31 10.31 19.40
CA VAL A 359 -10.61 10.81 18.05
C VAL A 359 -11.06 12.27 18.09
N GLU A 360 -11.93 12.62 19.04
CA GLU A 360 -12.39 13.99 19.19
C GLU A 360 -11.24 14.96 19.49
N ASN A 361 -10.41 14.63 20.47
CA ASN A 361 -9.28 15.46 20.85
C ASN A 361 -8.24 15.58 19.73
N GLU A 362 -8.04 14.49 18.97
CA GLU A 362 -7.16 14.50 17.80
C GLU A 362 -7.67 15.46 16.71
N ILE A 363 -8.95 15.40 16.41
CA ILE A 363 -9.57 16.26 15.38
C ILE A 363 -9.60 17.72 15.83
N LEU A 364 -9.77 17.98 17.11
CA LEU A 364 -9.75 19.32 17.67
C LEU A 364 -8.35 19.91 17.83
N LEU A 365 -7.30 19.10 17.72
CA LEU A 365 -5.93 19.56 17.87
C LEU A 365 -5.58 20.57 16.76
N GLY A 366 -5.45 21.85 17.12
CA GLY A 366 -5.20 22.93 16.15
C GLY A 366 -6.40 23.35 15.29
N ALA A 367 -7.62 22.93 15.65
CA ALA A 367 -8.83 23.29 14.93
C ALA A 367 -9.13 24.80 15.02
N LYS A 368 -9.31 25.45 13.86
CA LYS A 368 -9.84 26.82 13.76
C LYS A 368 -11.36 26.88 13.74
N HIS A 369 -12.01 25.78 13.40
CA HIS A 369 -13.45 25.69 13.20
C HIS A 369 -14.10 24.57 14.04
N PRO A 370 -13.89 24.53 15.37
CA PRO A 370 -14.37 23.42 16.23
C PRO A 370 -15.90 23.25 16.20
N GLN A 371 -16.65 24.32 15.87
CA GLN A 371 -18.11 24.28 15.74
C GLN A 371 -18.62 23.33 14.67
N TYR A 372 -17.78 22.87 13.72
CA TYR A 372 -18.17 21.93 12.68
C TYR A 372 -17.80 20.46 13.01
N LEU A 373 -17.29 20.18 14.22
CA LEU A 373 -16.84 18.85 14.62
C LEU A 373 -17.90 17.77 14.38
N ASP A 374 -19.11 17.97 14.90
CA ASP A 374 -20.19 16.96 14.78
C ASP A 374 -20.60 16.72 13.32
N GLN A 375 -20.60 17.76 12.49
CA GLN A 375 -20.87 17.63 11.06
C GLN A 375 -19.80 16.79 10.36
N ILE A 376 -18.54 17.01 10.70
CA ILE A 376 -17.39 16.31 10.10
C ILE A 376 -17.34 14.86 10.59
N LEU A 377 -17.53 14.62 11.89
CA LEU A 377 -17.63 13.26 12.43
C LEU A 377 -18.71 12.45 11.72
N LYS A 378 -19.87 13.04 11.49
CA LYS A 378 -20.99 12.40 10.77
C LYS A 378 -20.64 12.17 9.29
N ALA A 379 -20.10 13.18 8.61
CA ALA A 379 -19.75 13.09 7.19
C ALA A 379 -18.69 12.03 6.90
N LEU A 380 -17.76 11.81 7.84
CA LEU A 380 -16.68 10.84 7.74
C LEU A 380 -16.97 9.49 8.42
N ASN A 381 -18.21 9.28 8.91
CA ASN A 381 -18.59 8.07 9.65
C ASN A 381 -17.62 7.77 10.82
N LEU A 382 -17.34 8.79 11.62
CA LEU A 382 -16.46 8.72 12.80
C LEU A 382 -17.22 8.88 14.12
N THR A 383 -18.53 9.11 14.09
CA THR A 383 -19.34 9.42 15.29
C THR A 383 -19.25 8.31 16.35
N GLU A 384 -19.25 7.04 15.94
CA GLU A 384 -19.15 5.89 16.84
C GLU A 384 -17.77 5.71 17.46
N PHE A 385 -16.75 6.33 16.87
CA PHE A 385 -15.36 6.23 17.29
C PHE A 385 -14.88 7.44 18.07
N ARG A 386 -15.77 8.42 18.35
CA ARG A 386 -15.47 9.72 18.94
C ARG A 386 -14.54 9.64 20.16
N ASP A 387 -14.87 8.74 21.09
CA ASP A 387 -14.17 8.57 22.36
C ASP A 387 -13.07 7.49 22.31
N ARG A 388 -12.85 6.84 21.17
CA ARG A 388 -11.83 5.80 21.03
C ARG A 388 -10.45 6.40 20.84
N HIS A 389 -9.45 5.70 21.36
CA HIS A 389 -8.04 6.05 21.10
C HIS A 389 -7.74 5.89 19.60
N PRO A 390 -7.16 6.90 18.93
CA PRO A 390 -6.89 6.84 17.48
C PRO A 390 -6.09 5.63 17.03
N MET A 391 -5.13 5.16 17.85
CA MET A 391 -4.32 4.00 17.53
C MET A 391 -5.07 2.66 17.54
N SER A 392 -6.27 2.62 18.15
CA SER A 392 -7.14 1.43 18.13
C SER A 392 -7.98 1.29 16.86
N LEU A 393 -7.91 2.28 15.98
CA LEU A 393 -8.69 2.34 14.75
C LEU A 393 -8.02 1.55 13.62
N SER A 394 -8.84 1.10 12.64
CA SER A 394 -8.31 0.58 11.37
C SER A 394 -7.61 1.69 10.57
N GLU A 395 -6.72 1.32 9.65
CA GLU A 395 -6.00 2.29 8.82
C GLU A 395 -6.94 3.25 8.07
N GLY A 396 -8.04 2.75 7.49
CA GLY A 396 -9.03 3.61 6.85
C GLY A 396 -9.79 4.54 7.82
N GLN A 397 -9.97 4.13 9.08
CA GLN A 397 -10.54 4.99 10.13
C GLN A 397 -9.54 6.06 10.55
N LYS A 398 -8.27 5.71 10.79
CA LYS A 398 -7.18 6.66 11.08
C LYS A 398 -7.07 7.71 9.98
N GLN A 399 -7.12 7.29 8.71
CA GLN A 399 -7.09 8.21 7.58
C GLN A 399 -8.22 9.24 7.66
N ARG A 400 -9.44 8.80 7.95
CA ARG A 400 -10.58 9.72 8.11
C ARG A 400 -10.40 10.69 9.28
N VAL A 401 -9.78 10.26 10.39
CA VAL A 401 -9.45 11.14 11.52
C VAL A 401 -8.47 12.23 11.11
N VAL A 402 -7.36 11.88 10.44
CA VAL A 402 -6.36 12.86 9.97
C VAL A 402 -6.98 13.84 8.96
N ILE A 403 -7.87 13.38 8.09
CA ILE A 403 -8.60 14.22 7.16
C ILE A 403 -9.57 15.16 7.90
N ALA A 404 -10.27 14.68 8.93
CA ALA A 404 -11.12 15.51 9.77
C ALA A 404 -10.31 16.64 10.44
N SER A 405 -9.12 16.31 10.95
CA SER A 405 -8.19 17.30 11.53
C SER A 405 -7.76 18.34 10.47
N ALA A 406 -7.43 17.90 9.26
CA ALA A 406 -7.08 18.79 8.15
C ALA A 406 -8.23 19.76 7.82
N LEU A 407 -9.48 19.26 7.76
CA LEU A 407 -10.68 20.08 7.49
C LEU A 407 -10.93 21.13 8.57
N LEU A 408 -10.87 20.73 9.86
CA LEU A 408 -11.11 21.67 10.97
C LEU A 408 -9.97 22.64 11.20
N SER A 409 -8.76 22.34 10.73
CA SER A 409 -7.58 23.21 10.85
C SER A 409 -7.74 24.56 10.11
N GLY A 410 -8.68 24.64 9.14
CA GLY A 410 -8.89 25.83 8.31
C GLY A 410 -7.65 26.22 7.50
N LYS A 411 -6.87 25.24 7.09
CA LYS A 411 -5.68 25.44 6.24
C LYS A 411 -6.07 25.67 4.79
N GLU A 412 -5.28 26.49 4.12
CA GLU A 412 -5.50 26.90 2.74
C GLU A 412 -4.85 25.97 1.71
N MET A 413 -3.96 25.08 2.17
CA MET A 413 -3.31 24.05 1.36
C MET A 413 -3.30 22.73 2.13
N ILE A 414 -3.65 21.62 1.43
CA ILE A 414 -3.64 20.27 1.96
C ILE A 414 -2.86 19.40 0.99
N ILE A 415 -1.83 18.70 1.49
CA ILE A 415 -1.04 17.74 0.72
C ILE A 415 -1.27 16.36 1.30
N PHE A 416 -1.61 15.38 0.45
CA PHE A 416 -1.74 13.98 0.79
C PHE A 416 -0.57 13.20 0.20
N ASP A 417 0.15 12.45 1.02
CA ASP A 417 1.26 11.59 0.57
C ASP A 417 0.81 10.12 0.56
N GLU A 418 0.64 9.55 -0.65
CA GLU A 418 0.18 8.18 -0.93
C GLU A 418 -1.10 7.75 -0.17
N PRO A 419 -2.18 8.52 -0.21
CA PRO A 419 -3.36 8.30 0.64
C PRO A 419 -4.18 7.06 0.28
N THR A 420 -3.98 6.44 -0.88
CA THR A 420 -4.73 5.25 -1.33
C THR A 420 -3.86 4.00 -1.41
N SER A 421 -2.66 4.05 -0.81
CA SER A 421 -1.79 2.88 -0.74
C SER A 421 -2.46 1.74 0.05
N GLY A 422 -2.56 0.53 -0.54
CA GLY A 422 -3.21 -0.61 0.09
C GLY A 422 -4.73 -0.53 0.22
N LEU A 423 -5.39 0.47 -0.38
CA LEU A 423 -6.85 0.57 -0.34
C LEU A 423 -7.52 -0.23 -1.47
N ASP A 424 -8.64 -0.87 -1.13
CA ASP A 424 -9.57 -1.46 -2.08
C ASP A 424 -10.28 -0.39 -2.93
N TYR A 425 -11.15 -0.83 -3.85
CA TYR A 425 -11.87 0.07 -4.73
C TYR A 425 -12.85 0.99 -3.98
N GLU A 426 -13.59 0.45 -3.01
CA GLU A 426 -14.59 1.22 -2.29
C GLU A 426 -13.96 2.34 -1.43
N HIS A 427 -12.88 2.02 -0.71
CA HIS A 427 -12.16 3.02 0.09
C HIS A 427 -11.50 4.09 -0.79
N MET A 428 -10.94 3.72 -1.94
CA MET A 428 -10.41 4.69 -2.92
C MET A 428 -11.51 5.62 -3.45
N GLU A 429 -12.69 5.08 -3.77
CA GLU A 429 -13.85 5.89 -4.22
C GLU A 429 -14.33 6.85 -3.13
N ARG A 430 -14.41 6.37 -1.88
CA ARG A 430 -14.77 7.23 -0.74
C ARG A 430 -13.77 8.36 -0.55
N PHE A 431 -12.48 8.06 -0.67
CA PHE A 431 -11.43 9.08 -0.62
C PHE A 431 -11.55 10.08 -1.78
N GLY A 432 -11.81 9.62 -2.99
CA GLY A 432 -12.02 10.48 -4.15
C GLY A 432 -13.23 11.42 -3.98
N LYS A 433 -14.35 10.92 -3.45
CA LYS A 433 -15.51 11.76 -3.11
C LYS A 433 -15.14 12.83 -2.08
N LEU A 434 -14.34 12.48 -1.08
CA LEU A 434 -13.85 13.41 -0.09
C LEU A 434 -12.96 14.50 -0.70
N LEU A 435 -12.06 14.15 -1.63
CA LEU A 435 -11.28 15.16 -2.39
C LEU A 435 -12.20 16.14 -3.10
N ASN A 436 -13.29 15.64 -3.69
CA ASN A 436 -14.26 16.50 -4.36
C ASN A 436 -15.01 17.43 -3.40
N ASP A 437 -15.29 17.00 -2.18
CA ASP A 437 -15.86 17.85 -1.15
C ASP A 437 -14.86 18.89 -0.62
N LEU A 438 -13.59 18.51 -0.48
CA LEU A 438 -12.50 19.41 -0.11
C LEU A 438 -12.33 20.58 -1.09
N LYS A 439 -12.59 20.38 -2.40
CA LYS A 439 -12.55 21.46 -3.41
C LYS A 439 -13.46 22.63 -3.06
N LYS A 440 -14.58 22.38 -2.36
CA LYS A 440 -15.54 23.41 -1.94
C LYS A 440 -14.93 24.38 -0.92
N SER A 441 -13.91 23.97 -0.16
CA SER A 441 -13.19 24.85 0.76
C SER A 441 -12.28 25.86 0.07
N LYS A 442 -12.09 25.73 -1.25
CA LYS A 442 -11.15 26.52 -2.05
C LYS A 442 -9.70 26.42 -1.56
N ALA A 443 -9.34 25.31 -0.92
CA ALA A 443 -7.94 25.01 -0.62
C ALA A 443 -7.19 24.54 -1.87
N VAL A 444 -5.87 24.72 -1.91
CA VAL A 444 -4.97 24.04 -2.84
C VAL A 444 -4.82 22.60 -2.37
N ILE A 445 -5.15 21.63 -3.21
CA ILE A 445 -5.12 20.21 -2.87
C ILE A 445 -4.11 19.51 -3.77
N ILE A 446 -3.09 18.92 -3.15
CA ILE A 446 -2.05 18.15 -3.85
C ILE A 446 -2.11 16.70 -3.35
N VAL A 447 -2.16 15.75 -4.27
CA VAL A 447 -2.17 14.31 -3.96
C VAL A 447 -0.99 13.65 -4.62
N ILE A 448 -0.01 13.27 -3.82
CA ILE A 448 1.11 12.43 -4.25
C ILE A 448 0.57 11.01 -4.36
N THR A 449 0.68 10.38 -5.52
CA THR A 449 0.18 9.02 -5.67
C THR A 449 0.78 8.28 -6.86
N HIS A 450 0.79 6.94 -6.76
CA HIS A 450 1.03 5.99 -7.84
C HIS A 450 -0.25 5.32 -8.33
N ASP A 451 -1.40 5.67 -7.73
CA ASP A 451 -2.70 5.11 -8.05
C ASP A 451 -3.27 5.75 -9.33
N GLU A 452 -3.16 5.02 -10.45
CA GLU A 452 -3.64 5.50 -11.76
C GLU A 452 -5.17 5.64 -11.82
N GLU A 453 -5.93 4.85 -11.04
CA GLU A 453 -7.39 4.97 -10.96
C GLU A 453 -7.79 6.24 -10.22
N LEU A 454 -7.18 6.50 -9.06
CA LEU A 454 -7.39 7.73 -8.32
C LEU A 454 -7.01 8.96 -9.15
N ALA A 455 -5.79 8.98 -9.71
CA ALA A 455 -5.26 10.11 -10.45
C ALA A 455 -6.10 10.43 -11.70
N SER A 456 -6.51 9.40 -12.44
CA SER A 456 -7.31 9.58 -13.66
C SER A 456 -8.71 10.10 -13.36
N LYS A 457 -9.36 9.65 -12.30
CA LYS A 457 -10.75 9.94 -11.98
C LYS A 457 -10.92 11.20 -11.12
N TRP A 458 -10.09 11.38 -10.11
CA TRP A 458 -10.31 12.34 -9.04
C TRP A 458 -9.37 13.54 -9.03
N CYS A 459 -8.23 13.51 -9.75
CA CYS A 459 -7.39 14.69 -9.93
C CYS A 459 -7.85 15.50 -11.13
N ASP A 460 -7.94 16.82 -10.99
CA ASP A 460 -8.30 17.74 -12.09
C ASP A 460 -7.11 17.97 -13.02
N SER A 461 -5.92 18.10 -12.45
CA SER A 461 -4.65 18.29 -13.17
C SER A 461 -3.59 17.33 -12.66
N ILE A 462 -2.56 17.10 -13.47
CA ILE A 462 -1.45 16.22 -13.14
C ILE A 462 -0.13 16.97 -13.33
N VAL A 463 0.76 16.81 -12.38
CA VAL A 463 2.18 17.17 -12.46
C VAL A 463 2.99 15.88 -12.37
N LYS A 464 3.90 15.68 -13.31
CA LYS A 464 4.78 14.51 -13.32
C LYS A 464 6.22 14.96 -13.04
N LEU A 465 6.80 14.44 -11.96
CA LEU A 465 8.22 14.59 -11.68
C LEU A 465 9.00 13.50 -12.41
N ASN A 466 10.04 13.88 -13.10
CA ASN A 466 11.01 12.98 -13.73
C ASN A 466 12.35 13.15 -13.01
N LYS A 467 13.15 12.09 -12.98
CA LYS A 467 14.55 12.19 -12.55
C LYS A 467 15.36 13.04 -13.51
#